data_b750d4ade6fe9d629b9525d85ebe0869
#
_entry.id   b750d4ade6fe9d629b9525d85ebe0869
#
_cell.length_a   1.000
_cell.length_b   1.000
_cell.length_c   1.000
_cell.angle_alpha   90.00
_cell.angle_beta   90.00
_cell.angle_gamma   90.00
#
_symmetry.space_group_name_H-M   'P 1'
#
loop_
_entity.id
_entity.type
_entity.pdbx_description
1 polymer ?
#
loop_
_entity_poly.entity_id
_entity_poly.type
_entity_poly.pdbx_seq_one_letter_code
_entity_poly.pdbx_strand_id
1 'polypeptide(L)'
;MPIPAPRPADVAALADALAGRRWAALTGAGISTDSGIPDYRGPDARPTNPITYGDFLNRPEGRRRYWFRSMMGYRSFGVAEPHDGHRAPA
;
A
#
# COMPACT_ATOMS: atom_id res chain seq x y z
N MET A 1 0.82 -1.35 -17.38
CA MET A 1 0.37 -0.03 -17.90
C MET A 1 0.18 0.94 -16.75
N PRO A 2 0.75 2.12 -16.81
CA PRO A 2 0.47 3.13 -15.79
C PRO A 2 -1.01 3.52 -15.85
N ILE A 3 -1.61 3.73 -14.68
CA ILE A 3 -2.99 4.23 -14.58
C ILE A 3 -2.94 5.72 -14.91
N PRO A 4 -3.73 6.19 -15.89
CA PRO A 4 -3.74 7.62 -16.22
C PRO A 4 -4.26 8.45 -15.04
N ALA A 5 -3.78 9.67 -14.93
CA ALA A 5 -4.29 10.60 -13.92
C ALA A 5 -5.81 10.82 -14.14
N PRO A 6 -6.59 10.92 -13.06
CA PRO A 6 -8.02 11.16 -13.18
C PRO A 6 -8.28 12.55 -13.78
N ARG A 7 -9.32 12.64 -14.58
CA ARG A 7 -9.74 13.93 -15.15
C ARG A 7 -10.35 14.81 -14.03
N PRO A 8 -10.11 16.12 -14.05
CA PRO A 8 -10.70 17.02 -13.04
C PRO A 8 -12.21 16.90 -12.90
N ALA A 9 -12.92 16.68 -14.02
CA ALA A 9 -14.37 16.49 -14.00
C ALA A 9 -14.80 15.22 -13.25
N ASP A 10 -14.02 14.13 -13.34
CA ASP A 10 -14.31 12.89 -12.62
C ASP A 10 -14.08 13.07 -11.12
N VAL A 11 -13.04 13.80 -10.75
CA VAL A 11 -12.75 14.13 -9.35
C VAL A 11 -13.88 14.97 -8.76
N ALA A 12 -14.34 15.99 -9.48
CA ALA A 12 -15.45 16.83 -9.04
C ALA A 12 -16.75 16.03 -8.89
N ALA A 13 -17.07 15.16 -9.85
CA ALA A 13 -18.24 14.28 -9.78
C ALA A 13 -18.20 13.33 -8.57
N LEU A 14 -17.03 12.77 -8.27
CA LEU A 14 -16.86 11.93 -7.10
C LEU A 14 -17.02 12.73 -5.81
N ALA A 15 -16.41 13.90 -5.72
CA ALA A 15 -16.55 14.78 -4.57
C ALA A 15 -18.01 15.14 -4.30
N ASP A 16 -18.76 15.49 -5.34
CA ASP A 16 -20.19 15.78 -5.23
C ASP A 16 -20.99 14.56 -4.76
N ALA A 17 -20.66 13.38 -5.27
CA ALA A 17 -21.32 12.13 -4.88
C ALA A 17 -21.09 11.77 -3.40
N LEU A 18 -19.94 12.14 -2.85
CA LEU A 18 -19.57 11.84 -1.44
C LEU A 18 -20.01 12.95 -0.47
N ALA A 19 -20.27 14.17 -0.97
CA ALA A 19 -20.56 15.33 -0.14
C ALA A 19 -21.80 15.09 0.75
N GLY A 20 -21.66 15.34 2.04
CA GLY A 20 -22.73 15.18 3.01
C GLY A 20 -23.17 13.74 3.29
N ARG A 21 -22.45 12.75 2.76
CA ARG A 21 -22.75 11.33 2.98
C ARG A 21 -21.72 10.67 3.90
N ARG A 22 -22.16 9.64 4.60
CA ARG A 22 -21.25 8.73 5.31
C ARG A 22 -20.66 7.77 4.29
N TRP A 23 -19.35 7.58 4.33
CA TRP A 23 -18.65 6.68 3.43
C TRP A 23 -17.50 5.99 4.14
N ALA A 24 -17.00 4.92 3.57
CA ALA A 24 -15.82 4.20 4.05
C ALA A 24 -14.84 4.04 2.90
N ALA A 25 -13.55 4.09 3.22
CA ALA A 25 -12.49 3.84 2.26
C ALA A 25 -11.93 2.42 2.45
N LEU A 26 -11.94 1.63 1.37
CA LEU A 26 -11.22 0.35 1.32
C LEU A 26 -9.94 0.58 0.53
N THR A 27 -8.80 0.43 1.19
CA THR A 27 -7.49 0.68 0.60
C THR A 27 -6.61 -0.57 0.66
N GLY A 28 -5.58 -0.59 -0.17
CA GLY A 28 -4.59 -1.65 -0.20
C GLY A 28 -3.18 -1.09 -0.30
N ALA A 29 -2.21 -1.94 -0.67
CA ALA A 29 -0.80 -1.56 -0.78
C ALA A 29 -0.55 -0.41 -1.75
N GLY A 30 -1.38 -0.25 -2.79
CA GLY A 30 -1.26 0.80 -3.79
C GLY A 30 -1.39 2.22 -3.25
N ILE A 31 -2.05 2.42 -2.11
CA ILE A 31 -2.17 3.75 -1.51
C ILE A 31 -0.82 4.32 -1.06
N SER A 32 0.17 3.47 -0.84
CA SER A 32 1.48 3.88 -0.31
C SER A 32 2.56 4.03 -1.38
N THR A 33 2.25 3.87 -2.67
CA THR A 33 3.25 3.97 -3.75
C THR A 33 3.86 5.36 -3.84
N ASP A 34 3.07 6.42 -3.65
CA ASP A 34 3.56 7.80 -3.65
C ASP A 34 4.41 8.14 -2.42
N SER A 35 4.43 7.29 -1.41
CA SER A 35 5.34 7.38 -0.26
C SER A 35 6.66 6.63 -0.49
N GLY A 36 6.86 6.04 -1.67
CA GLY A 36 8.04 5.28 -2.02
C GLY A 36 7.98 3.81 -1.63
N ILE A 37 6.82 3.32 -1.19
CA ILE A 37 6.61 1.91 -0.86
C ILE A 37 5.94 1.23 -2.05
N PRO A 38 6.64 0.30 -2.76
CA PRO A 38 6.07 -0.37 -3.92
C PRO A 38 4.90 -1.29 -3.49
N ASP A 39 3.91 -1.39 -4.36
CA ASP A 39 2.82 -2.34 -4.22
C ASP A 39 3.18 -3.71 -4.82
N TYR A 40 2.20 -4.63 -4.82
CA TYR A 40 2.43 -6.01 -5.30
C TYR A 40 2.26 -6.17 -6.80
N ARG A 41 1.48 -5.32 -7.47
CA ARG A 41 1.07 -5.47 -8.87
C ARG A 41 1.23 -4.22 -9.72
N GLY A 42 1.65 -3.10 -9.14
CA GLY A 42 1.83 -1.84 -9.84
C GLY A 42 3.11 -1.81 -10.70
N PRO A 43 3.36 -0.70 -11.41
CA PRO A 43 4.52 -0.57 -12.30
C PRO A 43 5.87 -0.76 -11.61
N ASP A 44 5.96 -0.39 -10.35
CA ASP A 44 7.19 -0.48 -9.56
C ASP A 44 7.22 -1.73 -8.66
N ALA A 45 6.27 -2.65 -8.85
CA ALA A 45 6.21 -3.88 -8.09
C ALA A 45 7.47 -4.72 -8.29
N ARG A 46 7.97 -5.28 -7.19
CA ARG A 46 9.12 -6.17 -7.20
C ARG A 46 8.66 -7.61 -7.07
N PRO A 47 9.38 -8.56 -7.69
CA PRO A 47 9.11 -9.98 -7.44
C PRO A 47 9.17 -10.27 -5.96
N THR A 48 8.16 -10.97 -5.44
CA THR A 48 8.12 -11.35 -4.03
C THR A 48 7.99 -12.86 -3.90
N ASN A 49 8.60 -13.39 -2.86
CA ASN A 49 8.37 -14.74 -2.39
C ASN A 49 7.86 -14.63 -0.96
N PRO A 50 6.56 -14.39 -0.78
CA PRO A 50 6.01 -14.12 0.54
C PRO A 50 6.10 -15.33 1.45
N ILE A 51 6.34 -15.06 2.72
CA ILE A 51 6.27 -16.08 3.76
C ILE A 51 4.80 -16.20 4.14
N THR A 52 4.23 -17.37 3.98
CA THR A 52 2.83 -17.61 4.33
C THR A 52 2.64 -17.65 5.84
N TYR A 53 1.40 -17.42 6.27
CA TYR A 53 1.05 -17.55 7.69
C TYR A 53 1.35 -18.96 8.23
N GLY A 54 1.08 -20.00 7.42
CA GLY A 54 1.42 -21.37 7.76
C GLY A 54 2.93 -21.59 7.94
N ASP A 55 3.74 -21.02 7.06
CA ASP A 55 5.20 -21.08 7.18
C ASP A 55 5.70 -20.38 8.44
N PHE A 56 5.11 -19.25 8.78
CA PHE A 56 5.46 -18.52 9.99
C PHE A 56 5.12 -19.34 11.25
N LEU A 57 3.93 -19.94 11.29
CA LEU A 57 3.51 -20.73 12.45
C LEU A 57 4.27 -22.02 12.61
N ASN A 58 4.51 -22.75 11.51
CA ASN A 58 4.92 -24.14 11.56
C ASN A 58 6.40 -24.38 11.29
N ARG A 59 7.11 -23.37 10.75
CA ARG A 59 8.51 -23.52 10.35
C ARG A 59 9.42 -22.49 11.01
N PRO A 60 10.39 -22.91 11.82
CA PRO A 60 11.37 -21.98 12.41
C PRO A 60 12.11 -21.15 11.37
N GLU A 61 12.46 -21.74 10.20
CA GLU A 61 13.11 -21.03 9.10
C GLU A 61 12.19 -19.94 8.53
N GLY A 62 10.89 -20.19 8.44
CA GLY A 62 9.91 -19.21 8.00
C GLY A 62 9.90 -17.99 8.90
N ARG A 63 9.92 -18.19 10.22
CA ARG A 63 10.00 -17.10 11.20
C ARG A 63 11.30 -16.32 11.10
N ARG A 64 12.44 -17.00 10.96
CA ARG A 64 13.75 -16.35 10.79
C ARG A 64 13.78 -15.47 9.56
N ARG A 65 13.29 -15.99 8.42
CA ARG A 65 13.22 -15.25 7.16
C ARG A 65 12.29 -14.04 7.28
N TYR A 66 11.17 -14.20 7.93
CA TYR A 66 10.21 -13.11 8.16
C TYR A 66 10.87 -11.96 8.94
N TRP A 67 11.48 -12.27 10.08
CA TRP A 67 12.11 -11.25 10.90
C TRP A 67 13.33 -10.62 10.23
N PHE A 68 14.13 -11.41 9.54
CA PHE A 68 15.27 -10.89 8.78
C PHE A 68 14.83 -9.91 7.70
N ARG A 69 13.82 -10.28 6.91
CA ARG A 69 13.25 -9.41 5.87
C ARG A 69 12.65 -8.15 6.46
N SER A 70 11.97 -8.26 7.60
CA SER A 70 11.38 -7.12 8.29
C SER A 70 12.44 -6.14 8.77
N MET A 71 13.53 -6.64 9.32
CA MET A 71 14.66 -5.81 9.74
C MET A 71 15.30 -5.08 8.56
N MET A 72 15.53 -5.79 7.46
CA MET A 72 16.12 -5.20 6.25
C MET A 72 15.17 -4.20 5.60
N GLY A 73 13.90 -4.51 5.54
CA GLY A 73 12.88 -3.63 4.96
C GLY A 73 12.60 -2.40 5.80
N TYR A 74 12.79 -2.45 7.10
CA TYR A 74 12.54 -1.32 8.00
C TYR A 74 13.35 -0.07 7.62
N ARG A 75 14.54 -0.25 7.07
CA ARG A 75 15.37 0.88 6.60
C ARG A 75 14.64 1.74 5.56
N SER A 76 13.85 1.11 4.68
CA SER A 76 13.06 1.81 3.67
C SER A 76 11.73 2.29 4.22
N PHE A 77 11.01 1.42 4.95
CA PHE A 77 9.69 1.76 5.49
C PHE A 77 9.77 2.77 6.63
N GLY A 78 10.80 2.71 7.45
CA GLY A 78 10.95 3.58 8.61
C GLY A 78 11.17 5.06 8.26
N VAL A 79 11.57 5.36 7.02
CA VAL A 79 11.74 6.73 6.53
C VAL A 79 10.62 7.17 5.60
N ALA A 80 9.69 6.29 5.26
CA ALA A 80 8.55 6.64 4.44
C ALA A 80 7.58 7.52 5.22
N GLU A 81 7.01 8.51 4.54
CA GLU A 81 6.07 9.44 5.15
C GLU A 81 4.70 9.32 4.48
N PRO A 82 3.61 9.56 5.23
CA PRO A 82 2.30 9.64 4.63
C PRO A 82 2.22 10.78 3.63
N HIS A 83 1.45 10.58 2.58
CA HIS A 83 1.16 11.61 1.58
C HIS A 83 -0.33 11.99 1.58
N ASP A 84 -0.73 12.84 0.66
CA ASP A 84 -2.11 13.35 0.61
C ASP A 84 -3.17 12.25 0.46
N GLY A 85 -2.85 11.16 -0.22
CA GLY A 85 -3.74 10.00 -0.34
C GLY A 85 -4.03 9.32 0.99
N HIS A 86 -3.11 9.39 1.95
CA HIS A 86 -3.33 8.89 3.32
C HIS A 86 -4.08 9.91 4.17
N ARG A 87 -3.79 11.20 4.00
CA ARG A 87 -4.36 12.27 4.83
C ARG A 87 -5.81 12.57 4.49
N ALA A 88 -6.18 12.47 3.22
CA ALA A 88 -7.53 12.84 2.77
C ALA A 88 -8.65 12.04 3.44
N PRO A 89 -8.56 10.71 3.62
CA PRO A 89 -9.61 9.94 4.29
C PRO A 89 -9.55 10.01 5.82
N ALA A 90 -8.48 10.55 6.40
CA ALA A 90 -8.29 10.58 7.87
C ALA A 90 -9.13 11.65 8.59
#